data_651e92d63cd48d721909b4c0c40735c3
#
_entry.id   651e92d63cd48d721909b4c0c40735c3
#
_cell.length_a   1.000
_cell.length_b   1.000
_cell.length_c   1.000
_cell.angle_alpha   90.00
_cell.angle_beta   90.00
_cell.angle_gamma   90.00
#
_symmetry.space_group_name_H-M   'P 1'
#
loop_
_entity.id
_entity.type
_entity.pdbx_description
1 polymer ?
#
loop_
_entity_poly.entity_id
_entity_poly.type
_entity_poly.pdbx_seq_one_letter_code
_entity_poly.pdbx_strand_id
1 'polypeptide(L)'
;PNLGRCDATYLYHVIKNYHRPHNENILFLPGSCDIFYKQFSLYLLLHNTGKHDFNNCITTNNVIFKSINDMRLNYFIKNGYCSSHKSNQHKDCTLIVSKFKNVNEFKQYFDLNLDYVTYWGMNMIKSKLIYNRSKEFYVQLYNTLNDGDNVLNGHFTERSWYSIFTCR
;
A
#
# COMPACT_ATOMS: atom_id res chain seq x y z
N PRO A 1 -8.03 -15.91 -8.41
CA PRO A 1 -8.83 -14.74 -8.02
C PRO A 1 -7.91 -13.56 -7.73
N ASN A 2 -8.31 -12.37 -8.15
CA ASN A 2 -7.57 -11.13 -7.90
C ASN A 2 -7.96 -10.62 -6.50
N LEU A 3 -7.44 -11.26 -5.45
CA LEU A 3 -7.72 -10.88 -4.07
C LEU A 3 -6.76 -9.79 -3.61
N GLY A 4 -7.29 -8.75 -2.93
CA GLY A 4 -6.48 -7.72 -2.25
C GLY A 4 -5.64 -6.85 -3.19
N ARG A 5 -5.89 -6.83 -4.49
CA ARG A 5 -5.17 -6.04 -5.50
C ARG A 5 -3.65 -6.23 -5.47
N CYS A 6 -2.89 -5.18 -5.79
CA CYS A 6 -1.42 -5.23 -5.79
C CYS A 6 -0.83 -5.46 -4.39
N ASP A 7 -1.49 -5.01 -3.33
CA ASP A 7 -0.99 -5.12 -1.95
C ASP A 7 -0.90 -6.58 -1.50
N ALA A 8 -1.87 -7.42 -1.86
CA ALA A 8 -1.79 -8.86 -1.60
C ALA A 8 -0.62 -9.51 -2.35
N THR A 9 -0.37 -9.12 -3.61
CA THR A 9 0.76 -9.61 -4.38
C THR A 9 2.11 -9.22 -3.74
N TYR A 10 2.21 -7.98 -3.24
CA TYR A 10 3.43 -7.51 -2.56
C TYR A 10 3.68 -8.27 -1.26
N LEU A 11 2.63 -8.43 -0.44
CA LEU A 11 2.72 -9.22 0.80
C LEU A 11 3.07 -10.67 0.53
N TYR A 12 2.47 -11.29 -0.49
CA TYR A 12 2.81 -12.64 -0.91
C TYR A 12 4.29 -12.76 -1.27
N HIS A 13 4.83 -11.78 -2.04
CA HIS A 13 6.25 -11.74 -2.37
C HIS A 13 7.12 -11.64 -1.12
N VAL A 14 6.79 -10.73 -0.19
CA VAL A 14 7.51 -10.55 1.07
C VAL A 14 7.52 -11.86 1.89
N ILE A 15 6.35 -12.49 2.07
CA ILE A 15 6.22 -13.74 2.84
C ILE A 15 7.01 -14.87 2.21
N LYS A 16 6.93 -15.03 0.88
CA LYS A 16 7.58 -16.11 0.14
C LYS A 16 9.09 -16.00 0.19
N ASN A 17 9.61 -14.77 0.19
CA ASN A 17 11.05 -14.50 0.13
C ASN A 17 11.64 -14.05 1.47
N TYR A 18 10.89 -14.14 2.57
CA TYR A 18 11.27 -13.59 3.88
C TYR A 18 12.66 -14.06 4.36
N HIS A 19 13.07 -15.28 4.06
CA HIS A 19 14.35 -15.85 4.52
C HIS A 19 15.50 -15.69 3.52
N ARG A 20 15.31 -14.97 2.41
CA ARG A 20 16.39 -14.75 1.44
C ARG A 20 17.36 -13.68 1.94
N PRO A 21 18.66 -13.77 1.58
CA PRO A 21 19.61 -12.70 1.85
C PRO A 21 19.10 -11.37 1.27
N HIS A 22 19.13 -10.32 2.06
CA HIS A 22 18.50 -9.05 1.69
C HIS A 22 19.56 -7.95 1.56
N ASN A 23 20.09 -7.79 0.36
CA ASN A 23 20.94 -6.64 0.02
C ASN A 23 20.52 -6.00 -1.32
N GLU A 24 19.23 -6.12 -1.65
CA GLU A 24 18.68 -5.70 -2.93
C GLU A 24 17.68 -4.54 -2.74
N ASN A 25 17.45 -3.81 -3.84
CA ASN A 25 16.31 -2.92 -3.95
C ASN A 25 15.13 -3.73 -4.52
N ILE A 26 14.00 -3.72 -3.83
CA ILE A 26 12.76 -4.32 -4.30
C ILE A 26 11.86 -3.20 -4.78
N LEU A 27 11.38 -3.32 -6.01
CA LEU A 27 10.46 -2.37 -6.61
C LEU A 27 9.07 -3.00 -6.69
N PHE A 28 8.13 -2.45 -5.97
CA PHE A 28 6.72 -2.82 -6.01
C PHE A 28 5.98 -1.89 -6.97
N LEU A 29 5.41 -2.48 -8.02
CA LEU A 29 4.67 -1.75 -9.06
C LEU A 29 3.28 -2.35 -9.25
N PRO A 30 2.21 -1.54 -9.22
CA PRO A 30 0.88 -1.99 -9.62
C PRO A 30 0.84 -2.22 -11.14
N GLY A 31 -0.04 -3.12 -11.60
CA GLY A 31 -0.23 -3.38 -13.03
C GLY A 31 -0.65 -2.15 -13.87
N SER A 32 -1.04 -1.07 -13.19
CA SER A 32 -1.41 0.21 -13.81
C SER A 32 -0.31 1.28 -13.75
N CYS A 33 0.94 0.90 -13.56
CA CYS A 33 2.05 1.86 -13.47
C CYS A 33 2.38 2.54 -14.80
N ASP A 34 1.95 1.96 -15.93
CA ASP A 34 2.10 2.47 -17.29
C ASP A 34 1.08 3.56 -17.67
N ILE A 35 0.07 3.80 -16.84
CA ILE A 35 -0.91 4.86 -17.10
C ILE A 35 -0.20 6.22 -17.10
N PHE A 36 -0.50 7.04 -18.10
CA PHE A 36 0.17 8.30 -18.40
C PHE A 36 0.48 9.19 -17.19
N TYR A 37 -0.49 9.42 -16.32
CA TYR A 37 -0.29 10.28 -15.14
C TYR A 37 0.60 9.67 -14.04
N LYS A 38 0.92 8.37 -14.15
CA LYS A 38 1.83 7.66 -13.22
C LYS A 38 3.26 7.56 -13.77
N GLN A 39 3.45 7.68 -15.08
CA GLN A 39 4.75 7.47 -15.71
C GLN A 39 5.84 8.40 -15.17
N PHE A 40 5.51 9.67 -14.98
CA PHE A 40 6.46 10.61 -14.39
C PHE A 40 6.86 10.22 -12.95
N SER A 41 5.90 9.80 -12.14
CA SER A 41 6.16 9.34 -10.77
C SER A 41 6.98 8.06 -10.74
N LEU A 42 6.75 7.15 -11.69
CA LEU A 42 7.58 5.95 -11.86
C LEU A 42 9.02 6.32 -12.26
N TYR A 43 9.18 7.22 -13.22
CA TYR A 43 10.51 7.72 -13.62
C TYR A 43 11.28 8.29 -12.42
N LEU A 44 10.63 9.14 -11.62
CA LEU A 44 11.24 9.73 -10.44
C LEU A 44 11.60 8.66 -9.38
N LEU A 45 10.74 7.66 -9.19
CA LEU A 45 11.01 6.56 -8.27
C LEU A 45 12.26 5.78 -8.71
N LEU A 46 12.38 5.45 -9.99
CA LEU A 46 13.53 4.77 -10.56
C LEU A 46 14.81 5.62 -10.46
N HIS A 47 14.72 6.92 -10.75
CA HIS A 47 15.86 7.85 -10.67
C HIS A 47 16.40 8.00 -9.23
N ASN A 48 15.55 7.80 -8.23
CA ASN A 48 15.92 7.85 -6.82
C ASN A 48 16.27 6.47 -6.23
N THR A 49 16.35 5.44 -7.05
CA THR A 49 16.71 4.09 -6.61
C THR A 49 18.07 4.11 -5.90
N GLY A 50 18.09 3.56 -4.70
CA GLY A 50 19.31 3.47 -3.88
C GLY A 50 19.65 4.70 -3.04
N LYS A 51 19.01 5.85 -3.24
CA LYS A 51 19.27 7.06 -2.45
C LYS A 51 18.74 6.95 -1.01
N HIS A 52 17.64 6.23 -0.82
CA HIS A 52 17.02 6.02 0.48
C HIS A 52 16.63 4.55 0.65
N ASP A 53 16.50 4.11 1.89
CA ASP A 53 16.09 2.73 2.19
C ASP A 53 14.61 2.47 1.82
N PHE A 54 13.76 3.50 1.88
CA PHE A 54 12.38 3.49 1.42
C PHE A 54 12.11 4.70 0.51
N ASN A 55 11.51 4.48 -0.63
CA ASN A 55 11.01 5.52 -1.52
C ASN A 55 9.57 5.18 -1.96
N ASN A 56 8.75 6.19 -2.07
CA ASN A 56 7.43 6.12 -2.70
C ASN A 56 7.38 7.11 -3.86
N CYS A 57 6.56 6.84 -4.85
CA CYS A 57 6.43 7.67 -6.04
C CYS A 57 6.03 9.13 -5.78
N ILE A 58 5.53 9.45 -4.60
CA ILE A 58 5.13 10.81 -4.20
C ILE A 58 6.26 11.57 -3.52
N THR A 59 7.36 10.90 -3.10
CA THR A 59 8.43 11.50 -2.27
C THR A 59 9.45 12.34 -3.01
N THR A 60 9.27 12.63 -4.26
CA THR A 60 10.36 13.08 -5.14
C THR A 60 10.70 14.56 -5.09
N ASN A 61 9.95 15.41 -4.41
CA ASN A 61 10.24 16.85 -4.39
C ASN A 61 9.91 17.50 -3.04
N ASN A 62 10.53 17.04 -1.95
CA ASN A 62 10.23 17.59 -0.61
C ASN A 62 8.75 17.51 -0.21
N VAL A 63 7.94 16.79 -0.97
CA VAL A 63 6.59 16.47 -0.57
C VAL A 63 6.71 15.34 0.41
N ILE A 64 6.84 15.73 1.60
CA ILE A 64 6.61 14.95 2.79
C ILE A 64 5.34 14.12 2.56
N PHE A 65 5.40 12.87 2.91
CA PHE A 65 4.23 12.01 2.99
C PHE A 65 3.09 12.78 3.68
N LYS A 66 1.93 12.82 3.05
CA LYS A 66 0.78 13.42 3.69
C LYS A 66 0.43 12.61 4.93
N SER A 67 0.15 13.31 6.02
CA SER A 67 -0.32 12.66 7.24
C SER A 67 -1.52 11.75 6.97
N ILE A 68 -1.64 10.69 7.73
CA ILE A 68 -2.81 9.79 7.66
C ILE A 68 -4.12 10.51 7.95
N ASN A 69 -4.08 11.64 8.66
CA ASN A 69 -5.25 12.48 8.88
C ASN A 69 -5.83 13.06 7.58
N ASP A 70 -4.98 13.14 6.51
CA ASP A 70 -5.40 13.50 5.16
C ASP A 70 -5.89 12.30 4.35
N MET A 71 -6.07 11.15 4.98
CA MET A 71 -6.54 9.91 4.38
C MET A 71 -8.01 10.03 3.99
N ARG A 72 -8.26 10.88 3.02
CA ARG A 72 -9.53 10.90 2.31
C ARG A 72 -9.52 9.71 1.37
N LEU A 73 -10.30 8.71 1.70
CA LEU A 73 -10.74 7.77 0.69
C LEU A 73 -11.52 8.62 -0.32
N ASN A 74 -10.97 8.79 -1.53
CA ASN A 74 -11.68 9.45 -2.63
C ASN A 74 -12.87 8.61 -3.12
N TYR A 75 -13.36 7.72 -2.27
CA TYR A 75 -14.47 6.83 -2.52
C TYR A 75 -15.57 7.15 -1.53
N PHE A 76 -16.75 7.49 -2.06
CA PHE A 76 -17.96 7.57 -1.26
C PHE A 76 -18.65 6.22 -1.27
N ILE A 77 -18.94 5.69 -0.11
CA ILE A 77 -19.85 4.56 0.01
C ILE A 77 -21.27 5.14 0.00
N LYS A 78 -21.96 5.01 -1.10
CA LYS A 78 -23.39 5.30 -1.18
C LYS A 78 -24.10 4.00 -1.52
N ASN A 79 -24.97 3.53 -0.63
CA ASN A 79 -25.77 2.31 -0.81
C ASN A 79 -24.91 1.03 -1.05
N GLY A 80 -23.75 0.91 -0.39
CA GLY A 80 -22.84 -0.23 -0.55
C GLY A 80 -21.97 -0.20 -1.81
N TYR A 81 -22.04 0.85 -2.61
CA TYR A 81 -21.23 1.02 -3.82
C TYR A 81 -20.12 2.01 -3.59
N CYS A 82 -18.94 1.69 -4.13
CA CYS A 82 -17.79 2.56 -4.16
C CYS A 82 -17.84 3.41 -5.44
N SER A 83 -17.90 4.74 -5.32
CA SER A 83 -17.73 5.64 -6.46
C SER A 83 -16.51 6.51 -6.28
N SER A 84 -15.66 6.64 -7.30
CA SER A 84 -14.64 7.67 -7.31
C SER A 84 -15.28 9.02 -7.61
N HIS A 85 -14.78 10.09 -7.00
CA HIS A 85 -15.31 11.46 -7.14
C HIS A 85 -15.34 11.99 -8.59
N LYS A 86 -14.72 11.28 -9.55
CA LYS A 86 -14.50 11.77 -10.92
C LYS A 86 -15.06 10.90 -12.03
N SER A 87 -15.62 9.73 -11.74
CA SER A 87 -16.17 8.91 -12.79
C SER A 87 -17.43 8.17 -12.34
N ASN A 88 -18.56 8.55 -12.91
CA ASN A 88 -19.78 7.75 -12.90
C ASN A 88 -19.61 6.41 -13.67
N GLN A 89 -18.39 6.01 -14.01
CA GLN A 89 -18.11 4.91 -14.93
C GLN A 89 -17.78 3.58 -14.25
N HIS A 90 -17.54 3.54 -12.93
CA HIS A 90 -17.32 2.28 -12.24
C HIS A 90 -18.58 1.84 -11.50
N LYS A 91 -19.54 1.31 -12.27
CA LYS A 91 -20.79 0.77 -11.72
C LYS A 91 -20.60 -0.50 -10.87
N ASP A 92 -19.43 -1.13 -10.91
CA ASP A 92 -19.20 -2.45 -10.34
C ASP A 92 -18.15 -2.47 -9.21
N CYS A 93 -17.78 -1.31 -8.66
CA CYS A 93 -16.79 -1.24 -7.58
C CYS A 93 -17.49 -1.30 -6.21
N THR A 94 -17.74 -2.50 -5.72
CA THR A 94 -18.24 -2.71 -4.35
C THR A 94 -17.06 -2.69 -3.39
N LEU A 95 -17.07 -1.73 -2.43
CA LEU A 95 -16.10 -1.73 -1.36
C LEU A 95 -16.51 -2.73 -0.29
N ILE A 96 -15.66 -3.70 -0.02
CA ILE A 96 -15.89 -4.72 1.01
C ILE A 96 -15.29 -4.23 2.32
N VAL A 97 -16.14 -4.02 3.32
CA VAL A 97 -15.71 -3.76 4.70
C VAL A 97 -15.61 -5.11 5.40
N SER A 98 -14.37 -5.53 5.68
CA SER A 98 -14.14 -6.80 6.34
C SER A 98 -13.77 -6.61 7.82
N LYS A 99 -12.54 -6.88 8.20
CA LYS A 99 -12.10 -6.92 9.61
C LYS A 99 -12.10 -5.56 10.30
N PHE A 100 -11.72 -4.49 9.60
CA PHE A 100 -11.57 -3.14 10.18
C PHE A 100 -12.53 -2.15 9.53
N LYS A 101 -13.28 -1.43 10.34
CA LYS A 101 -14.26 -0.43 9.88
C LYS A 101 -13.62 0.93 9.58
N ASN A 102 -12.47 1.19 10.19
CA ASN A 102 -11.75 2.45 10.04
C ASN A 102 -10.24 2.25 10.24
N VAL A 103 -9.47 3.27 9.89
CA VAL A 103 -8.02 3.22 9.95
C VAL A 103 -7.46 3.14 11.39
N ASN A 104 -8.17 3.65 12.38
CA ASN A 104 -7.70 3.61 13.76
C ASN A 104 -7.73 2.17 14.31
N GLU A 105 -8.78 1.42 13.99
CA GLU A 105 -8.84 -0.03 14.33
C GLU A 105 -7.70 -0.79 13.65
N PHE A 106 -7.45 -0.52 12.37
CA PHE A 106 -6.33 -1.11 11.62
C PHE A 106 -4.98 -0.76 12.23
N LYS A 107 -4.74 0.54 12.49
CA LYS A 107 -3.53 1.05 13.12
C LYS A 107 -3.26 0.38 14.47
N GLN A 108 -4.27 0.34 15.33
CA GLN A 108 -4.16 -0.25 16.67
C GLN A 108 -3.86 -1.75 16.61
N TYR A 109 -4.54 -2.47 15.72
CA TYR A 109 -4.38 -3.93 15.60
C TYR A 109 -2.97 -4.32 15.14
N PHE A 110 -2.37 -3.56 14.23
CA PHE A 110 -1.05 -3.84 13.68
C PHE A 110 0.09 -3.07 14.37
N ASP A 111 -0.20 -2.31 15.40
CA ASP A 111 0.76 -1.44 16.10
C ASP A 111 1.58 -0.60 15.11
N LEU A 112 0.87 0.20 14.31
CA LEU A 112 1.48 1.04 13.28
C LEU A 112 1.51 2.50 13.72
N ASN A 113 2.66 3.16 13.53
CA ASN A 113 2.72 4.61 13.55
C ASN A 113 2.46 5.15 12.15
N LEU A 114 1.24 5.64 11.90
CA LEU A 114 0.79 6.07 10.59
C LEU A 114 0.91 7.59 10.40
N ASP A 115 2.04 8.18 10.78
CA ASP A 115 2.28 9.61 10.60
C ASP A 115 2.44 9.99 9.12
N TYR A 116 2.78 9.02 8.28
CA TYR A 116 3.03 9.20 6.85
C TYR A 116 2.22 8.23 6.01
N VAL A 117 1.71 8.70 4.88
CA VAL A 117 0.83 7.95 3.98
C VAL A 117 1.51 7.73 2.62
N THR A 118 1.46 6.52 2.12
CA THR A 118 1.87 6.16 0.76
C THR A 118 0.68 6.10 -0.18
N TYR A 119 0.90 6.38 -1.46
CA TYR A 119 -0.14 6.36 -2.49
C TYR A 119 0.32 5.61 -3.73
N TRP A 120 -0.65 5.17 -4.52
CA TRP A 120 -0.52 4.57 -5.86
C TRP A 120 0.15 3.20 -5.90
N GLY A 121 0.49 2.62 -4.75
CA GLY A 121 1.11 1.31 -4.67
C GLY A 121 2.51 1.21 -5.31
N MET A 122 3.14 2.33 -5.68
CA MET A 122 4.49 2.34 -6.25
C MET A 122 5.51 2.64 -5.16
N ASN A 123 6.21 1.61 -4.71
CA ASN A 123 7.19 1.71 -3.63
C ASN A 123 8.49 1.02 -4.03
N MET A 124 9.62 1.57 -3.58
CA MET A 124 10.91 0.92 -3.62
C MET A 124 11.45 0.82 -2.20
N ILE A 125 11.92 -0.34 -1.82
CA ILE A 125 12.49 -0.60 -0.50
C ILE A 125 13.85 -1.29 -0.62
N LYS A 126 14.72 -1.03 0.35
CA LYS A 126 15.83 -1.94 0.64
C LYS A 126 15.26 -3.21 1.27
N SER A 127 15.62 -4.36 0.74
CA SER A 127 15.08 -5.64 1.22
C SER A 127 15.34 -5.91 2.71
N LYS A 128 16.40 -5.32 3.30
CA LYS A 128 16.65 -5.36 4.74
C LYS A 128 15.49 -4.83 5.60
N LEU A 129 14.66 -3.91 5.06
CA LEU A 129 13.52 -3.34 5.79
C LEU A 129 12.41 -4.36 6.05
N ILE A 130 12.38 -5.46 5.30
CA ILE A 130 11.43 -6.56 5.52
C ILE A 130 11.58 -7.13 6.93
N TYR A 131 12.81 -7.15 7.47
CA TYR A 131 13.07 -7.69 8.80
C TYR A 131 12.68 -6.76 9.97
N ASN A 132 12.22 -5.55 9.68
CA ASN A 132 11.67 -4.69 10.73
C ASN A 132 10.37 -5.23 11.32
N ARG A 133 9.73 -6.19 10.62
CA ARG A 133 8.55 -6.92 11.09
C ARG A 133 8.77 -8.41 10.97
N SER A 134 8.10 -9.20 11.83
CA SER A 134 8.15 -10.65 11.73
C SER A 134 7.41 -11.16 10.49
N LYS A 135 7.70 -12.39 10.09
CA LYS A 135 6.96 -13.06 9.00
C LYS A 135 5.49 -13.19 9.33
N GLU A 136 5.17 -13.49 10.58
CA GLU A 136 3.81 -13.64 11.10
C GLU A 136 3.02 -12.34 10.95
N PHE A 137 3.65 -11.18 11.16
CA PHE A 137 3.02 -9.88 10.91
C PHE A 137 2.54 -9.77 9.45
N TYR A 138 3.41 -10.11 8.49
CA TYR A 138 3.05 -10.06 7.07
C TYR A 138 1.96 -11.08 6.70
N VAL A 139 1.99 -12.27 7.30
CA VAL A 139 0.95 -13.29 7.10
C VAL A 139 -0.40 -12.79 7.65
N GLN A 140 -0.42 -12.21 8.85
CA GLN A 140 -1.63 -11.65 9.43
C GLN A 140 -2.20 -10.51 8.55
N LEU A 141 -1.33 -9.62 8.08
CA LEU A 141 -1.73 -8.51 7.20
C LEU A 141 -2.29 -9.04 5.87
N TYR A 142 -1.62 -10.01 5.25
CA TYR A 142 -2.08 -10.67 4.02
C TYR A 142 -3.47 -11.28 4.19
N ASN A 143 -3.71 -11.98 5.30
CA ASN A 143 -5.00 -12.61 5.58
C ASN A 143 -6.16 -11.63 5.68
N THR A 144 -5.90 -10.35 6.00
CA THR A 144 -6.94 -9.32 6.02
C THR A 144 -7.36 -8.83 4.62
N LEU A 145 -6.67 -9.26 3.57
CA LEU A 145 -6.94 -8.87 2.19
C LEU A 145 -7.69 -9.93 1.38
N ASN A 146 -8.00 -11.08 2.00
CA ASN A 146 -8.55 -12.24 1.29
C ASN A 146 -10.07 -12.19 1.03
N ASP A 147 -10.77 -11.16 1.51
CA ASP A 147 -12.23 -11.07 1.43
C ASP A 147 -12.74 -10.58 0.06
N GLY A 148 -11.84 -10.25 -0.86
CA GLY A 148 -12.20 -9.81 -2.21
C GLY A 148 -11.14 -8.95 -2.90
N ASP A 149 -11.47 -8.41 -4.06
CA ASP A 149 -10.56 -7.59 -4.85
C ASP A 149 -10.54 -6.10 -4.42
N ASN A 150 -11.61 -5.63 -3.79
CA ASN A 150 -11.75 -4.25 -3.35
C ASN A 150 -12.10 -4.14 -1.86
N VAL A 151 -11.23 -4.68 -1.01
CA VAL A 151 -11.40 -4.62 0.44
C VAL A 151 -10.90 -3.31 1.01
N LEU A 152 -11.61 -2.76 2.01
CA LEU A 152 -11.22 -1.54 2.73
C LEU A 152 -9.81 -1.67 3.33
N ASN A 153 -9.48 -2.86 3.85
CA ASN A 153 -8.16 -3.15 4.41
C ASN A 153 -7.03 -3.01 3.39
N GLY A 154 -7.27 -3.30 2.09
CA GLY A 154 -6.32 -3.04 1.01
C GLY A 154 -5.98 -1.56 0.89
N HIS A 155 -6.98 -0.68 1.01
CA HIS A 155 -6.74 0.76 1.01
C HIS A 155 -5.96 1.23 2.24
N PHE A 156 -6.18 0.63 3.40
CA PHE A 156 -5.38 0.93 4.59
C PHE A 156 -3.94 0.44 4.41
N THR A 157 -3.75 -0.76 3.89
CA THR A 157 -2.42 -1.34 3.61
C THR A 157 -1.65 -0.49 2.60
N GLU A 158 -2.26 -0.12 1.46
CA GLU A 158 -1.64 0.74 0.44
C GLU A 158 -1.07 2.03 1.05
N ARG A 159 -1.80 2.63 1.97
CA ARG A 159 -1.40 3.89 2.59
C ARG A 159 -0.40 3.72 3.73
N SER A 160 -0.23 2.51 4.23
CA SER A 160 0.58 2.21 5.40
C SER A 160 1.97 1.64 5.07
N TRP A 161 2.33 1.48 3.81
CA TRP A 161 3.58 0.83 3.41
C TRP A 161 4.83 1.46 4.03
N TYR A 162 4.86 2.80 4.17
CA TYR A 162 5.96 3.46 4.87
C TYR A 162 6.11 2.91 6.29
N SER A 163 5.04 2.96 7.07
CA SER A 163 5.06 2.52 8.48
C SER A 163 5.28 1.02 8.62
N ILE A 164 4.77 0.22 7.67
CA ILE A 164 4.99 -1.23 7.65
C ILE A 164 6.48 -1.55 7.57
N PHE A 165 7.22 -0.86 6.71
CA PHE A 165 8.63 -1.16 6.47
C PHE A 165 9.60 -0.36 7.34
N THR A 166 9.25 0.83 7.82
CA THR A 166 10.19 1.71 8.52
C THR A 166 10.02 1.74 10.03
N CYS A 167 8.84 1.39 10.58
CA CYS A 167 8.64 1.30 12.02
C CYS A 167 9.31 0.05 12.59
N ARG A 168 10.12 0.27 13.60
CA ARG A 168 10.74 -0.78 14.42
C ARG A 168 9.94 -1.02 15.68
#